data_b0de49d42ef3bfb4f31924809e00af67
#
_entry.id   b0de49d42ef3bfb4f31924809e00af67
#
_cell.length_a   1.000
_cell.length_b   1.000
_cell.length_c   1.000
_cell.angle_alpha   90.00
_cell.angle_beta   90.00
_cell.angle_gamma   90.00
#
_symmetry.space_group_name_H-M   'P 1'
#
loop_
_entity.id
_entity.type
_entity.pdbx_description
1 polymer ?
#
loop_
_entity_poly.entity_id
_entity_poly.type
_entity_poly.pdbx_seq_one_letter_code
_entity_poly.pdbx_strand_id
1 'polypeptide(L)'
;MDNYAIARRFYRLAALMEIRGDDPFRWRSYRNAAESIEVWPTPLKEIAEKDGEAGLQEIPGVGKAIAKKVIELLERGSFDAWDRLTAETPESILDLTEIPGIGPKTAGLLHQRFKVSSLADLKLFVASGGLDMVDGIGPKTAEKIKEALEDY
;
A
#
# COMPACT_ATOMS: atom_id res chain seq x y z
N MET A 1 2.29 10.80 15.93
CA MET A 1 1.81 10.51 14.57
C MET A 1 0.45 11.16 14.39
N ASP A 2 0.31 12.01 13.39
CA ASP A 2 -0.95 12.70 13.14
C ASP A 2 -1.91 11.83 12.32
N ASN A 3 -3.15 12.34 12.15
CA ASN A 3 -4.17 11.57 11.41
C ASN A 3 -3.76 11.30 9.96
N TYR A 4 -3.08 12.24 9.32
CA TYR A 4 -2.57 12.06 7.96
C TYR A 4 -1.59 10.89 7.89
N ALA A 5 -0.64 10.81 8.81
CA ALA A 5 0.34 9.74 8.85
C ALA A 5 -0.31 8.37 9.14
N ILE A 6 -1.30 8.34 10.03
CA ILE A 6 -2.06 7.13 10.34
C ILE A 6 -2.83 6.66 9.10
N ALA A 7 -3.57 7.58 8.47
CA ALA A 7 -4.33 7.28 7.26
C ALA A 7 -3.41 6.74 6.16
N ARG A 8 -2.26 7.37 5.97
CA ARG A 8 -1.29 6.97 4.97
C ARG A 8 -0.80 5.54 5.18
N ARG A 9 -0.57 5.12 6.42
CA ARG A 9 -0.18 3.73 6.72
C ARG A 9 -1.26 2.75 6.27
N PHE A 10 -2.53 3.06 6.51
CA PHE A 10 -3.63 2.20 6.10
C PHE A 10 -3.86 2.22 4.58
N TYR A 11 -3.68 3.36 3.91
CA TYR A 11 -3.72 3.40 2.45
C TYR A 11 -2.62 2.51 1.84
N ARG A 12 -1.42 2.57 2.39
CA ARG A 12 -0.30 1.76 1.90
C ARG A 12 -0.50 0.28 2.18
N LEU A 13 -1.05 -0.06 3.34
CA LEU A 13 -1.42 -1.42 3.67
C LEU A 13 -2.41 -1.98 2.64
N ALA A 14 -3.48 -1.22 2.37
CA ALA A 14 -4.48 -1.61 1.38
C ALA A 14 -3.87 -1.78 -0.01
N ALA A 15 -3.02 -0.86 -0.43
CA ALA A 15 -2.36 -0.93 -1.73
C ALA A 15 -1.46 -2.16 -1.88
N LEU A 16 -0.68 -2.50 -0.86
CA LEU A 16 0.15 -3.71 -0.86
C LEU A 16 -0.68 -4.98 -0.87
N MET A 17 -1.78 -5.01 -0.14
CA MET A 17 -2.70 -6.14 -0.16
C MET A 17 -3.35 -6.33 -1.52
N GLU A 18 -3.71 -5.25 -2.18
CA GLU A 18 -4.25 -5.29 -3.55
C GLU A 18 -3.22 -5.86 -4.53
N ILE A 19 -1.98 -5.40 -4.44
CA ILE A 19 -0.86 -5.90 -5.26
C ILE A 19 -0.65 -7.40 -5.05
N ARG A 20 -0.76 -7.87 -3.82
CA ARG A 20 -0.64 -9.31 -3.50
C ARG A 20 -1.79 -10.16 -4.02
N GLY A 21 -2.92 -9.53 -4.35
CA GLY A 21 -4.13 -10.24 -4.74
C GLY A 21 -4.95 -10.74 -3.54
N ASP A 22 -4.79 -10.11 -2.39
CA ASP A 22 -5.57 -10.45 -1.19
C ASP A 22 -7.05 -10.10 -1.40
N ASP A 23 -7.92 -10.62 -0.51
CA ASP A 23 -9.36 -10.43 -0.57
C ASP A 23 -9.72 -8.93 -0.66
N PRO A 24 -10.44 -8.52 -1.74
CA PRO A 24 -10.84 -7.12 -1.92
C PRO A 24 -11.64 -6.53 -0.76
N PHE A 25 -12.45 -7.31 -0.07
CA PHE A 25 -13.18 -6.83 1.09
C PHE A 25 -12.24 -6.33 2.19
N ARG A 26 -11.11 -7.02 2.38
CA ARG A 26 -10.15 -6.66 3.39
C ARG A 26 -9.40 -5.37 3.04
N TRP A 27 -8.84 -5.26 1.85
CA TRP A 27 -8.08 -4.07 1.53
C TRP A 27 -8.97 -2.85 1.30
N ARG A 28 -10.21 -3.04 0.83
CA ARG A 28 -11.19 -1.94 0.74
C ARG A 28 -11.59 -1.44 2.12
N SER A 29 -11.72 -2.35 3.09
CA SER A 29 -12.01 -1.99 4.47
C SER A 29 -10.94 -1.06 5.05
N TYR A 30 -9.67 -1.37 4.82
CA TYR A 30 -8.56 -0.52 5.25
C TYR A 30 -8.56 0.82 4.52
N ARG A 31 -8.85 0.81 3.24
CA ARG A 31 -8.93 2.05 2.44
C ARG A 31 -10.06 2.96 2.95
N ASN A 32 -11.22 2.39 3.22
CA ASN A 32 -12.37 3.14 3.75
C ASN A 32 -12.04 3.76 5.11
N ALA A 33 -11.42 3.00 5.99
CA ALA A 33 -10.99 3.51 7.29
C ALA A 33 -9.98 4.66 7.12
N ALA A 34 -9.03 4.51 6.23
CA ALA A 34 -8.04 5.55 5.93
C ALA A 34 -8.70 6.85 5.46
N GLU A 35 -9.68 6.76 4.58
CA GLU A 35 -10.43 7.92 4.08
C GLU A 35 -11.11 8.69 5.22
N SER A 36 -11.74 7.97 6.15
CA SER A 36 -12.40 8.58 7.30
C SER A 36 -11.40 9.21 8.27
N ILE A 37 -10.29 8.53 8.52
CA ILE A 37 -9.24 9.01 9.42
C ILE A 37 -8.60 10.29 8.87
N GLU A 38 -8.34 10.33 7.57
CA GLU A 38 -7.70 11.47 6.92
C GLU A 38 -8.48 12.77 7.15
N VAL A 39 -9.79 12.70 7.14
CA VAL A 39 -10.66 13.88 7.29
C VAL A 39 -11.22 14.04 8.69
N TRP A 40 -10.87 13.18 9.64
CA TRP A 40 -11.41 13.22 10.98
C TRP A 40 -10.91 14.48 11.70
N PRO A 41 -11.81 15.27 12.31
CA PRO A 41 -11.44 16.57 12.89
C PRO A 41 -10.62 16.50 14.17
N THR A 42 -10.73 15.39 14.91
CA THR A 42 -10.03 15.22 16.19
C THR A 42 -8.81 14.32 15.99
N PRO A 43 -7.63 14.67 16.52
CA PRO A 43 -6.48 13.78 16.48
C PRO A 43 -6.81 12.42 17.11
N LEU A 44 -6.50 11.33 16.40
CA LEU A 44 -6.77 9.98 16.90
C LEU A 44 -6.02 9.68 18.19
N LYS A 45 -4.86 10.30 18.37
CA LYS A 45 -4.09 10.16 19.60
C LYS A 45 -4.88 10.63 20.81
N GLU A 46 -5.58 11.77 20.69
CA GLU A 46 -6.42 12.30 21.76
C GLU A 46 -7.59 11.36 22.07
N ILE A 47 -8.24 10.85 21.02
CA ILE A 47 -9.36 9.91 21.16
C ILE A 47 -8.90 8.65 21.87
N ALA A 48 -7.77 8.10 21.46
CA ALA A 48 -7.22 6.88 22.05
C ALA A 48 -6.85 7.06 23.53
N GLU A 49 -6.26 8.20 23.88
CA GLU A 49 -5.88 8.51 25.25
C GLU A 49 -7.09 8.70 26.17
N LYS A 50 -8.16 9.32 25.65
CA LYS A 50 -9.34 9.64 26.42
C LYS A 50 -10.35 8.49 26.49
N ASP A 51 -10.64 7.88 25.36
CA ASP A 51 -11.75 6.92 25.22
C ASP A 51 -11.30 5.53 24.72
N GLY A 52 -10.02 5.33 24.42
CA GLY A 52 -9.47 4.05 23.99
C GLY A 52 -10.05 3.54 22.68
N GLU A 53 -10.09 2.21 22.54
CA GLU A 53 -10.63 1.56 21.35
C GLU A 53 -12.07 1.96 21.04
N ALA A 54 -12.89 2.08 22.07
CA ALA A 54 -14.32 2.41 21.91
C ALA A 54 -14.50 3.77 21.23
N GLY A 55 -13.70 4.76 21.61
CA GLY A 55 -13.75 6.08 20.99
C GLY A 55 -13.33 6.06 19.53
N LEU A 56 -12.30 5.29 19.20
CA LEU A 56 -11.84 5.15 17.82
C LEU A 56 -12.88 4.46 16.93
N GLN A 57 -13.69 3.56 17.48
CA GLN A 57 -14.72 2.85 16.74
C GLN A 57 -15.90 3.75 16.36
N GLU A 58 -15.99 4.96 16.87
CA GLU A 58 -16.99 5.95 16.43
C GLU A 58 -16.66 6.51 15.04
N ILE A 59 -15.42 6.38 14.60
CA ILE A 59 -15.00 6.81 13.26
C ILE A 59 -15.57 5.83 12.21
N PRO A 60 -16.28 6.33 11.18
CA PRO A 60 -16.85 5.46 10.15
C PRO A 60 -15.79 4.56 9.51
N GLY A 61 -16.06 3.27 9.45
CA GLY A 61 -15.15 2.28 8.88
C GLY A 61 -14.06 1.78 9.82
N VAL A 62 -13.98 2.34 11.04
CA VAL A 62 -13.04 1.87 12.06
C VAL A 62 -13.75 0.93 13.01
N GLY A 63 -13.61 -0.37 12.77
CA GLY A 63 -14.10 -1.41 13.66
C GLY A 63 -13.07 -1.76 14.73
N LYS A 64 -13.37 -2.79 15.51
CA LYS A 64 -12.52 -3.23 16.62
C LYS A 64 -11.10 -3.58 16.18
N ALA A 65 -10.95 -4.32 15.09
CA ALA A 65 -9.64 -4.76 14.60
C ALA A 65 -8.77 -3.58 14.16
N ILE A 66 -9.36 -2.62 13.45
CA ILE A 66 -8.63 -1.43 13.00
C ILE A 66 -8.32 -0.51 14.16
N ALA A 67 -9.25 -0.35 15.12
CA ALA A 67 -9.00 0.43 16.32
C ALA A 67 -7.78 -0.09 17.10
N LYS A 68 -7.65 -1.40 17.24
CA LYS A 68 -6.49 -2.02 17.87
C LYS A 68 -5.19 -1.70 17.13
N LYS A 69 -5.23 -1.75 15.80
CA LYS A 69 -4.07 -1.41 14.96
C LYS A 69 -3.68 0.05 15.12
N VAL A 70 -4.65 0.96 15.21
CA VAL A 70 -4.39 2.38 15.45
C VAL A 70 -3.68 2.57 16.78
N ILE A 71 -4.14 1.92 17.83
CA ILE A 71 -3.51 2.01 19.15
C ILE A 71 -2.08 1.50 19.11
N GLU A 72 -1.86 0.33 18.52
CA GLU A 72 -0.52 -0.24 18.38
C GLU A 72 0.39 0.69 17.57
N LEU A 73 -0.14 1.26 16.48
CA LEU A 73 0.59 2.22 15.65
C LEU A 73 1.01 3.46 16.44
N LEU A 74 0.12 3.99 17.27
CA LEU A 74 0.41 5.14 18.13
C LEU A 74 1.44 4.83 19.22
N GLU A 75 1.41 3.62 19.76
CA GLU A 75 2.33 3.19 20.83
C GLU A 75 3.70 2.79 20.31
N ARG A 76 3.75 2.08 19.19
CA ARG A 76 4.95 1.41 18.69
C ARG A 76 5.47 1.95 17.35
N GLY A 77 4.68 2.75 16.64
CA GLY A 77 5.03 3.23 15.31
C GLY A 77 4.78 2.22 14.19
N SER A 78 4.25 1.04 14.51
CA SER A 78 3.89 0.00 13.56
C SER A 78 2.83 -0.93 14.17
N PHE A 79 2.41 -1.95 13.41
CA PHE A 79 1.55 -3.03 13.92
C PHE A 79 1.89 -4.34 13.21
N ASP A 80 1.56 -5.46 13.84
CA ASP A 80 1.99 -6.78 13.37
C ASP A 80 1.59 -7.11 11.94
N ALA A 81 0.38 -6.75 11.52
CA ALA A 81 -0.08 -7.02 10.16
C ALA A 81 0.78 -6.28 9.13
N TRP A 82 1.17 -5.05 9.41
CA TRP A 82 2.08 -4.27 8.56
C TRP A 82 3.46 -4.91 8.50
N ASP A 83 4.00 -5.28 9.64
CA ASP A 83 5.34 -5.87 9.73
C ASP A 83 5.41 -7.19 8.96
N ARG A 84 4.40 -8.05 9.10
CA ARG A 84 4.35 -9.33 8.39
C ARG A 84 4.17 -9.13 6.89
N LEU A 85 3.30 -8.22 6.49
CA LEU A 85 3.06 -7.95 5.08
C LEU A 85 4.32 -7.42 4.40
N THR A 86 4.98 -6.45 5.01
CA THR A 86 6.18 -5.82 4.42
C THR A 86 7.41 -6.71 4.45
N ALA A 87 7.44 -7.73 5.30
CA ALA A 87 8.48 -8.75 5.28
C ALA A 87 8.39 -9.61 4.01
N GLU A 88 7.17 -9.90 3.54
CA GLU A 88 6.95 -10.71 2.34
C GLU A 88 6.85 -9.87 1.06
N THR A 89 6.25 -8.69 1.18
CA THR A 89 5.99 -7.79 0.06
C THR A 89 6.58 -6.42 0.39
N PRO A 90 7.81 -6.16 -0.03
CA PRO A 90 8.50 -4.93 0.33
C PRO A 90 7.72 -3.67 -0.06
N GLU A 91 7.73 -2.68 0.81
CA GLU A 91 7.00 -1.43 0.60
C GLU A 91 7.41 -0.72 -0.70
N SER A 92 8.67 -0.90 -1.12
CA SER A 92 9.20 -0.34 -2.37
C SER A 92 8.42 -0.77 -3.63
N ILE A 93 7.66 -1.86 -3.55
CA ILE A 93 6.82 -2.31 -4.67
C ILE A 93 5.77 -1.26 -5.02
N LEU A 94 5.34 -0.46 -4.06
CA LEU A 94 4.38 0.62 -4.31
C LEU A 94 4.91 1.64 -5.33
N ASP A 95 6.22 1.83 -5.39
CA ASP A 95 6.83 2.75 -6.35
C ASP A 95 6.61 2.32 -7.79
N LEU A 96 6.47 1.01 -8.03
CA LEU A 96 6.20 0.47 -9.36
C LEU A 96 4.86 0.96 -9.90
N THR A 97 3.87 1.13 -9.03
CA THR A 97 2.53 1.55 -9.46
C THR A 97 2.46 3.03 -9.82
N GLU A 98 3.50 3.80 -9.52
CA GLU A 98 3.62 5.20 -9.95
C GLU A 98 4.02 5.31 -11.42
N ILE A 99 4.55 4.24 -12.00
CA ILE A 99 4.94 4.21 -13.40
C ILE A 99 3.68 4.03 -14.28
N PRO A 100 3.42 4.96 -15.21
CA PRO A 100 2.30 4.81 -16.14
C PRO A 100 2.39 3.48 -16.90
N GLY A 101 1.30 2.72 -16.88
CA GLY A 101 1.24 1.39 -17.49
C GLY A 101 1.42 0.25 -16.49
N ILE A 102 1.79 0.54 -15.25
CA ILE A 102 1.92 -0.47 -14.20
C ILE A 102 0.86 -0.25 -13.13
N GLY A 103 -0.17 -1.08 -13.13
CA GLY A 103 -1.18 -1.10 -12.08
C GLY A 103 -0.85 -2.15 -11.01
N PRO A 104 -1.74 -2.32 -10.01
CA PRO A 104 -1.52 -3.28 -8.91
C PRO A 104 -1.28 -4.71 -9.39
N LYS A 105 -2.05 -5.18 -10.35
CA LYS A 105 -1.93 -6.55 -10.88
C LYS A 105 -0.58 -6.77 -11.56
N THR A 106 -0.15 -5.82 -12.38
CA THR A 106 1.14 -5.90 -13.07
C THR A 106 2.29 -5.81 -12.07
N ALA A 107 2.21 -4.94 -11.08
CA ALA A 107 3.22 -4.85 -10.03
C ALA A 107 3.35 -6.17 -9.26
N GLY A 108 2.22 -6.81 -8.94
CA GLY A 108 2.22 -8.11 -8.29
C GLY A 108 2.87 -9.20 -9.15
N LEU A 109 2.59 -9.20 -10.43
CA LEU A 109 3.17 -10.14 -11.39
C LEU A 109 4.69 -9.95 -11.49
N LEU A 110 5.14 -8.70 -11.63
CA LEU A 110 6.56 -8.37 -11.69
C LEU A 110 7.29 -8.84 -10.44
N HIS A 111 6.70 -8.64 -9.27
CA HIS A 111 7.30 -9.09 -8.01
C HIS A 111 7.32 -10.61 -7.88
N GLN A 112 6.18 -11.26 -8.08
CA GLN A 112 6.05 -12.71 -7.84
C GLN A 112 6.82 -13.55 -8.83
N ARG A 113 6.82 -13.19 -10.12
CA ARG A 113 7.45 -13.98 -11.16
C ARG A 113 8.87 -13.56 -11.49
N PHE A 114 9.15 -12.29 -11.43
CA PHE A 114 10.43 -11.75 -11.89
C PHE A 114 11.28 -11.12 -10.78
N LYS A 115 10.79 -11.15 -9.55
CA LYS A 115 11.49 -10.61 -8.37
C LYS A 115 11.84 -9.13 -8.49
N VAL A 116 11.00 -8.38 -9.21
CA VAL A 116 11.14 -6.93 -9.33
C VAL A 116 10.39 -6.29 -8.16
N SER A 117 11.11 -5.66 -7.25
CA SER A 117 10.52 -5.07 -6.04
C SER A 117 10.87 -3.59 -5.82
N SER A 118 11.54 -2.97 -6.78
CA SER A 118 11.92 -1.56 -6.69
C SER A 118 12.05 -0.95 -8.07
N LEU A 119 12.13 0.38 -8.14
CA LEU A 119 12.39 1.08 -9.41
C LEU A 119 13.76 0.70 -9.98
N ALA A 120 14.75 0.52 -9.12
CA ALA A 120 16.08 0.07 -9.56
C ALA A 120 16.01 -1.31 -10.22
N ASP A 121 15.30 -2.26 -9.61
CA ASP A 121 15.07 -3.58 -10.18
C ASP A 121 14.33 -3.48 -11.51
N LEU A 122 13.33 -2.60 -11.59
CA LEU A 122 12.54 -2.41 -12.79
C LEU A 122 13.40 -1.91 -13.95
N LYS A 123 14.26 -0.94 -13.68
CA LYS A 123 15.18 -0.41 -14.71
C LYS A 123 16.08 -1.50 -15.28
N LEU A 124 16.65 -2.33 -14.43
CA LEU A 124 17.50 -3.45 -14.86
C LEU A 124 16.70 -4.48 -15.66
N PHE A 125 15.49 -4.79 -15.21
CA PHE A 125 14.59 -5.73 -15.87
C PHE A 125 14.22 -5.25 -17.28
N VAL A 126 13.87 -3.97 -17.40
CA VAL A 126 13.52 -3.35 -18.70
C VAL A 126 14.73 -3.32 -19.63
N ALA A 127 15.91 -2.95 -19.11
CA ALA A 127 17.14 -2.88 -19.88
C ALA A 127 17.56 -4.24 -20.47
N SER A 128 17.22 -5.33 -19.76
CA SER A 128 17.51 -6.70 -20.23
C SER A 128 16.45 -7.27 -21.16
N GLY A 129 15.44 -6.48 -21.55
CA GLY A 129 14.35 -6.93 -22.41
C GLY A 129 13.24 -7.67 -21.68
N GLY A 130 13.18 -7.55 -20.36
CA GLY A 130 12.23 -8.28 -19.51
C GLY A 130 10.76 -8.03 -19.81
N LEU A 131 10.41 -6.82 -20.27
CA LEU A 131 8.99 -6.49 -20.55
C LEU A 131 8.37 -7.40 -21.61
N ASP A 132 9.17 -7.93 -22.52
CA ASP A 132 8.69 -8.85 -23.57
C ASP A 132 8.22 -10.18 -22.98
N MET A 133 8.65 -10.51 -21.78
CA MET A 133 8.29 -11.76 -21.09
C MET A 133 7.06 -11.62 -20.22
N VAL A 134 6.54 -10.40 -20.04
CA VAL A 134 5.40 -10.14 -19.14
C VAL A 134 4.09 -10.20 -19.92
N ASP A 135 3.24 -11.15 -19.56
CA ASP A 135 1.91 -11.26 -20.13
C ASP A 135 1.08 -10.01 -19.78
N GLY A 136 0.36 -9.49 -20.75
CA GLY A 136 -0.50 -8.33 -20.55
C GLY A 136 0.17 -6.98 -20.80
N ILE A 137 1.47 -6.98 -21.09
CA ILE A 137 2.18 -5.77 -21.51
C ILE A 137 2.43 -5.81 -23.00
N GLY A 138 1.64 -5.03 -23.76
CA GLY A 138 1.83 -4.92 -25.21
C GLY A 138 2.89 -3.87 -25.56
N PRO A 139 3.20 -3.71 -26.86
CA PRO A 139 4.24 -2.77 -27.32
C PRO A 139 4.00 -1.31 -26.87
N LYS A 140 2.76 -0.84 -26.88
CA LYS A 140 2.44 0.52 -26.48
C LYS A 140 2.69 0.75 -24.99
N THR A 141 2.27 -0.20 -24.16
CA THR A 141 2.45 -0.12 -22.72
C THR A 141 3.94 -0.22 -22.38
N ALA A 142 4.66 -1.11 -23.05
CA ALA A 142 6.11 -1.26 -22.85
C ALA A 142 6.84 0.06 -23.16
N GLU A 143 6.49 0.73 -24.27
CA GLU A 143 7.09 2.00 -24.64
C GLU A 143 6.79 3.09 -23.61
N LYS A 144 5.56 3.13 -23.11
CA LYS A 144 5.12 4.07 -22.08
C LYS A 144 5.91 3.89 -20.78
N ILE A 145 6.14 2.64 -20.39
CA ILE A 145 6.93 2.31 -19.20
C ILE A 145 8.39 2.78 -19.39
N LYS A 146 8.99 2.48 -20.54
CA LYS A 146 10.36 2.88 -20.85
C LYS A 146 10.54 4.40 -20.79
N GLU A 147 9.60 5.16 -21.39
CA GLU A 147 9.63 6.61 -21.36
C GLU A 147 9.52 7.16 -19.94
N ALA A 148 8.62 6.60 -19.13
CA ALA A 148 8.44 7.03 -17.76
C ALA A 148 9.69 6.78 -16.90
N LEU A 149 10.40 5.68 -17.15
CA LEU A 149 11.62 5.34 -16.41
C LEU A 149 12.81 6.26 -16.72
N GLU A 150 12.77 6.97 -17.84
CA GLU A 150 13.82 7.96 -18.16
C GLU A 150 13.88 9.08 -17.13
N ASP A 151 12.77 9.36 -16.43
CA ASP A 151 12.67 10.40 -15.41
C ASP A 151 13.13 9.96 -14.01
N TYR A 152 13.53 8.73 -13.86
CA TYR A 152 13.95 8.16 -12.57
C TYR A 152 15.41 7.75 -12.50
#